data_d2cb1e41a691d0415a0bdd1a896b9716
#
_entry.id   d2cb1e41a691d0415a0bdd1a896b9716
#
_cell.length_a   1.000
_cell.length_b   1.000
_cell.length_c   1.000
_cell.angle_alpha   90.00
_cell.angle_beta   90.00
_cell.angle_gamma   90.00
#
_symmetry.space_group_name_H-M   'P 1'
#
loop_
_entity.id
_entity.type
_entity.pdbx_description
1 polymer ?
#
loop_
_entity_poly.entity_id
_entity_poly.type
_entity_poly.pdbx_seq_one_letter_code
_entity_poly.pdbx_strand_id
1 'polypeptide(L)'
;MQTAVQLYTFDASPLSLSAQLEAVAEAGFDGVEFAGLGVDPGPVRSTLARLGLAAPSAHIPLSTLEAGVESAVEPYRELGVETVVIPYMDRKRLQEGTIRGAAAAIDSVATALYRQGFGLAYHNHDTEFERVDEAFALDVLLGETGVDLELDVGWAAAADADPVALIDRYSDRLTAIHLKDVRLDSTAQRGGTAVDLGKGDVDLDGCLAAAVDADVEWIVFEYDAPPEPLASLEAAGDWLAERTDR
;
A
#
# COMPACT_ATOMS: atom_id res chain seq x y z
N MET A 1 -15.63 -5.26 -3.77
CA MET A 1 -14.22 -5.16 -3.37
C MET A 1 -13.36 -5.62 -4.53
N GLN A 2 -12.40 -4.83 -4.97
CA GLN A 2 -11.48 -5.13 -6.07
C GLN A 2 -10.11 -5.53 -5.52
N THR A 3 -9.30 -6.23 -6.31
CA THR A 3 -7.98 -6.66 -5.86
C THR A 3 -6.89 -6.13 -6.78
N ALA A 4 -5.78 -5.70 -6.21
CA ALA A 4 -4.62 -5.21 -6.93
C ALA A 4 -3.33 -5.85 -6.39
N VAL A 5 -2.25 -5.66 -7.12
CA VAL A 5 -0.91 -6.08 -6.71
C VAL A 5 -0.03 -4.85 -6.58
N GLN A 6 0.64 -4.69 -5.43
CA GLN A 6 1.72 -3.73 -5.30
C GLN A 6 2.94 -4.24 -6.09
N LEU A 7 3.37 -3.47 -7.08
CA LEU A 7 4.46 -3.89 -7.99
C LEU A 7 5.83 -3.98 -7.32
N TYR A 8 5.98 -3.47 -6.10
CA TYR A 8 7.18 -3.71 -5.28
C TYR A 8 7.43 -5.21 -5.04
N THR A 9 6.38 -6.04 -5.08
CA THR A 9 6.48 -7.51 -5.05
C THR A 9 7.46 -8.06 -6.10
N PHE A 10 7.67 -7.33 -7.19
CA PHE A 10 8.58 -7.69 -8.27
C PHE A 10 9.93 -6.95 -8.25
N ASP A 11 10.24 -6.15 -7.22
CA ASP A 11 11.44 -5.28 -7.19
C ASP A 11 12.74 -6.06 -7.44
N ALA A 12 12.87 -7.26 -6.89
CA ALA A 12 14.02 -8.15 -7.11
C ALA A 12 13.90 -9.02 -8.39
N SER A 13 12.80 -8.91 -9.14
CA SER A 13 12.53 -9.75 -10.32
C SER A 13 13.19 -9.16 -11.59
N PRO A 14 13.73 -10.00 -12.49
CA PRO A 14 14.25 -9.55 -13.78
C PRO A 14 13.14 -9.26 -14.81
N LEU A 15 11.87 -9.42 -14.46
CA LEU A 15 10.74 -9.22 -15.36
C LEU A 15 10.60 -7.75 -15.78
N SER A 16 10.35 -7.52 -17.06
CA SER A 16 9.93 -6.20 -17.52
C SER A 16 8.56 -5.83 -16.95
N LEU A 17 8.27 -4.52 -16.84
CA LEU A 17 6.97 -4.05 -16.35
C LEU A 17 5.81 -4.66 -17.15
N SER A 18 5.92 -4.78 -18.48
CA SER A 18 4.89 -5.42 -19.31
C SER A 18 4.64 -6.88 -18.90
N ALA A 19 5.70 -7.64 -18.61
CA ALA A 19 5.58 -9.03 -18.17
C ALA A 19 4.99 -9.14 -16.75
N GLN A 20 5.31 -8.18 -15.86
CA GLN A 20 4.68 -8.09 -14.54
C GLN A 20 3.18 -7.86 -14.67
N LEU A 21 2.74 -6.90 -15.50
CA LEU A 21 1.33 -6.61 -15.75
C LEU A 21 0.59 -7.80 -16.36
N GLU A 22 1.22 -8.52 -17.29
CA GLU A 22 0.66 -9.75 -17.87
C GLU A 22 0.46 -10.83 -16.80
N ALA A 23 1.45 -11.06 -15.94
CA ALA A 23 1.36 -12.01 -14.85
C ALA A 23 0.24 -11.64 -13.85
N VAL A 24 0.10 -10.35 -13.51
CA VAL A 24 -0.97 -9.86 -12.62
C VAL A 24 -2.35 -10.16 -13.19
N ALA A 25 -2.57 -9.89 -14.50
CA ALA A 25 -3.83 -10.19 -15.17
C ALA A 25 -4.10 -11.71 -15.24
N GLU A 26 -3.06 -12.52 -15.53
CA GLU A 26 -3.16 -13.99 -15.57
C GLU A 26 -3.50 -14.59 -14.20
N ALA A 27 -3.00 -14.00 -13.11
CA ALA A 27 -3.34 -14.40 -11.74
C ALA A 27 -4.73 -13.92 -11.28
N GLY A 28 -5.48 -13.20 -12.13
CA GLY A 28 -6.89 -12.83 -11.89
C GLY A 28 -7.09 -11.57 -11.05
N PHE A 29 -6.08 -10.72 -10.86
CA PHE A 29 -6.24 -9.43 -10.19
C PHE A 29 -6.90 -8.38 -11.10
N ASP A 30 -7.59 -7.41 -10.49
CA ASP A 30 -8.31 -6.34 -11.18
C ASP A 30 -7.42 -5.12 -11.47
N GLY A 31 -6.29 -4.98 -10.77
CA GLY A 31 -5.43 -3.82 -10.92
C GLY A 31 -4.02 -3.99 -10.39
N VAL A 32 -3.27 -2.90 -10.48
CA VAL A 32 -1.91 -2.78 -9.95
C VAL A 32 -1.74 -1.47 -9.20
N GLU A 33 -0.93 -1.50 -8.16
CA GLU A 33 -0.39 -0.31 -7.54
C GLU A 33 1.08 -0.14 -7.92
N PHE A 34 1.43 1.07 -8.37
CA PHE A 34 2.78 1.36 -8.82
C PHE A 34 3.73 1.68 -7.67
N ALA A 35 4.90 1.02 -7.61
CA ALA A 35 6.00 1.32 -6.69
C ALA A 35 7.03 2.28 -7.32
N GLY A 36 6.57 3.22 -8.13
CA GLY A 36 7.37 4.07 -8.98
C GLY A 36 7.15 3.74 -10.45
N LEU A 37 7.46 4.70 -11.34
CA LEU A 37 7.35 4.53 -12.78
C LEU A 37 8.63 5.06 -13.43
N GLY A 38 9.52 4.16 -13.84
CA GLY A 38 10.80 4.49 -14.46
C GLY A 38 10.78 4.46 -15.98
N VAL A 39 9.58 4.44 -16.61
CA VAL A 39 9.39 4.27 -18.06
C VAL A 39 8.33 5.25 -18.60
N ASP A 40 8.25 5.37 -19.93
CA ASP A 40 7.20 6.14 -20.61
C ASP A 40 5.81 5.58 -20.26
N PRO A 41 4.85 6.40 -19.77
CA PRO A 41 3.50 5.97 -19.40
C PRO A 41 2.66 5.51 -20.60
N GLY A 42 2.89 5.99 -21.80
CA GLY A 42 2.07 5.68 -22.99
C GLY A 42 1.97 4.18 -23.30
N PRO A 43 3.08 3.44 -23.44
CA PRO A 43 3.07 1.98 -23.58
C PRO A 43 2.43 1.25 -22.39
N VAL A 44 2.66 1.72 -21.15
CA VAL A 44 2.09 1.14 -19.94
C VAL A 44 0.56 1.26 -19.94
N ARG A 45 0.03 2.45 -20.24
CA ARG A 45 -1.42 2.68 -20.41
C ARG A 45 -2.03 1.73 -21.45
N SER A 46 -1.36 1.54 -22.57
CA SER A 46 -1.84 0.65 -23.62
C SER A 46 -1.89 -0.81 -23.15
N THR A 47 -0.91 -1.22 -22.33
CA THR A 47 -0.86 -2.57 -21.75
C THR A 47 -1.96 -2.75 -20.70
N LEU A 48 -2.14 -1.82 -19.77
CA LEU A 48 -3.23 -1.83 -18.79
C LEU A 48 -4.59 -1.97 -19.47
N ALA A 49 -4.86 -1.12 -20.49
CA ALA A 49 -6.11 -1.16 -21.23
C ALA A 49 -6.34 -2.51 -21.97
N ARG A 50 -5.28 -3.08 -22.54
CA ARG A 50 -5.36 -4.40 -23.23
C ARG A 50 -5.67 -5.53 -22.25
N LEU A 51 -5.13 -5.44 -21.03
CA LEU A 51 -5.28 -6.47 -20.00
C LEU A 51 -6.53 -6.26 -19.14
N GLY A 52 -7.19 -5.10 -19.23
CA GLY A 52 -8.31 -4.74 -18.39
C GLY A 52 -7.93 -4.42 -16.93
N LEU A 53 -6.66 -4.07 -16.69
CA LEU A 53 -6.16 -3.74 -15.35
C LEU A 53 -6.39 -2.26 -15.04
N ALA A 54 -6.90 -1.98 -13.84
CA ALA A 54 -6.92 -0.64 -13.25
C ALA A 54 -5.56 -0.28 -12.61
N ALA A 55 -5.37 1.01 -12.35
CA ALA A 55 -4.25 1.54 -11.58
C ALA A 55 -4.78 2.50 -10.51
N PRO A 56 -5.36 2.00 -9.39
CA PRO A 56 -6.01 2.85 -8.39
C PRO A 56 -5.05 3.80 -7.70
N SER A 57 -3.82 3.38 -7.49
CA SER A 57 -2.86 4.09 -6.65
C SER A 57 -1.42 3.96 -7.13
N ALA A 58 -0.58 4.85 -6.61
CA ALA A 58 0.87 4.82 -6.85
C ALA A 58 1.64 5.32 -5.62
N HIS A 59 2.65 4.58 -5.23
CA HIS A 59 3.60 4.96 -4.18
C HIS A 59 4.59 6.01 -4.70
N ILE A 60 4.57 7.20 -4.11
CA ILE A 60 5.49 8.29 -4.41
C ILE A 60 6.10 8.80 -3.10
N PRO A 61 7.42 8.72 -2.91
CA PRO A 61 8.06 9.19 -1.69
C PRO A 61 7.75 10.67 -1.40
N LEU A 62 7.53 11.00 -0.13
CA LEU A 62 7.24 12.38 0.30
C LEU A 62 8.30 13.37 -0.20
N SER A 63 9.58 12.99 -0.20
CA SER A 63 10.66 13.85 -0.70
C SER A 63 10.55 14.17 -2.20
N THR A 64 10.01 13.25 -2.99
CA THR A 64 9.72 13.48 -4.42
C THR A 64 8.57 14.47 -4.59
N LEU A 65 7.52 14.34 -3.77
CA LEU A 65 6.38 15.25 -3.77
C LEU A 65 6.78 16.64 -3.26
N GLU A 66 7.60 16.73 -2.21
CA GLU A 66 8.17 18.00 -1.71
C GLU A 66 9.04 18.72 -2.76
N ALA A 67 9.72 17.97 -3.63
CA ALA A 67 10.52 18.55 -4.73
C ALA A 67 9.67 19.14 -5.87
N GLY A 68 8.46 18.61 -6.09
CA GLY A 68 7.53 19.15 -7.08
C GLY A 68 6.38 18.19 -7.40
N VAL A 69 5.20 18.47 -6.85
CA VAL A 69 4.00 17.62 -7.01
C VAL A 69 3.62 17.44 -8.47
N GLU A 70 3.52 18.53 -9.26
CA GLU A 70 3.08 18.47 -10.66
C GLU A 70 3.93 17.49 -11.49
N SER A 71 5.25 17.63 -11.41
CA SER A 71 6.17 16.75 -12.13
C SER A 71 6.18 15.31 -11.63
N ALA A 72 5.91 15.13 -10.32
CA ALA A 72 5.86 13.80 -9.70
C ALA A 72 4.64 12.99 -10.15
N VAL A 73 3.48 13.64 -10.37
CA VAL A 73 2.22 12.95 -10.68
C VAL A 73 1.90 12.89 -12.17
N GLU A 74 2.55 13.70 -13.01
CA GLU A 74 2.26 13.76 -14.44
C GLU A 74 2.27 12.39 -15.15
N PRO A 75 3.25 11.49 -14.91
CA PRO A 75 3.23 10.17 -15.53
C PRO A 75 2.05 9.29 -15.11
N TYR A 76 1.59 9.45 -13.87
CA TYR A 76 0.52 8.64 -13.29
C TYR A 76 -0.87 9.09 -13.73
N ARG A 77 -1.03 10.36 -14.08
CA ARG A 77 -2.27 10.91 -14.65
C ARG A 77 -2.68 10.18 -15.92
N GLU A 78 -1.72 9.87 -16.79
CA GLU A 78 -1.98 9.12 -18.03
C GLU A 78 -2.41 7.68 -17.79
N LEU A 79 -2.05 7.12 -16.62
CA LEU A 79 -2.37 5.75 -16.25
C LEU A 79 -3.72 5.62 -15.54
N GLY A 80 -4.38 6.75 -15.23
CA GLY A 80 -5.66 6.76 -14.53
C GLY A 80 -5.53 6.60 -13.00
N VAL A 81 -4.34 6.84 -12.44
CA VAL A 81 -4.14 6.83 -10.98
C VAL A 81 -4.93 7.96 -10.33
N GLU A 82 -5.69 7.63 -9.30
CA GLU A 82 -6.51 8.58 -8.55
C GLU A 82 -5.90 8.93 -7.18
N THR A 83 -5.20 7.97 -6.55
CA THR A 83 -4.61 8.15 -5.22
C THR A 83 -3.09 8.03 -5.28
N VAL A 84 -2.43 9.06 -4.77
CA VAL A 84 -0.99 9.01 -4.47
C VAL A 84 -0.84 8.50 -3.04
N VAL A 85 0.09 7.58 -2.83
CA VAL A 85 0.38 7.02 -1.51
C VAL A 85 1.81 7.37 -1.10
N ILE A 86 2.00 7.92 0.08
CA ILE A 86 3.32 8.06 0.69
C ILE A 86 3.71 6.70 1.25
N PRO A 87 4.71 5.99 0.66
CA PRO A 87 4.98 4.59 0.97
C PRO A 87 5.64 4.37 2.33
N TYR A 88 6.38 5.34 2.82
CA TYR A 88 7.03 5.29 4.13
C TYR A 88 7.59 6.65 4.54
N MET A 89 7.96 6.76 5.80
CA MET A 89 8.68 7.92 6.31
C MET A 89 9.92 7.48 7.11
N ASP A 90 11.00 8.27 7.02
CA ASP A 90 12.17 8.03 7.87
C ASP A 90 11.74 8.08 9.35
N ARG A 91 12.10 7.05 10.12
CA ARG A 91 11.82 6.92 11.56
C ARG A 91 12.13 8.19 12.37
N LYS A 92 13.14 8.96 11.95
CA LYS A 92 13.49 10.23 12.61
C LYS A 92 12.42 11.30 12.45
N ARG A 93 11.60 11.23 11.42
CA ARG A 93 10.46 12.15 11.22
C ARG A 93 9.23 11.76 12.03
N LEU A 94 9.17 10.53 12.52
CA LEU A 94 8.06 9.97 13.29
C LEU A 94 8.23 10.13 14.82
N GLN A 95 9.29 10.79 15.28
CA GLN A 95 9.57 11.00 16.70
C GLN A 95 8.83 12.22 17.25
N GLU A 96 8.62 12.26 18.58
CA GLU A 96 7.92 13.31 19.32
C GLU A 96 8.29 14.76 18.89
N GLY A 97 9.58 15.03 18.70
CA GLY A 97 10.06 16.36 18.32
C GLY A 97 9.90 16.73 16.85
N THR A 98 9.56 15.79 15.97
CA THR A 98 9.62 15.94 14.50
C THR A 98 8.31 15.59 13.79
N ILE A 99 7.46 14.75 14.38
CA ILE A 99 6.25 14.21 13.73
C ILE A 99 5.28 15.30 13.27
N ARG A 100 5.12 16.39 14.06
CA ARG A 100 4.25 17.52 13.65
C ARG A 100 4.81 18.26 12.44
N GLY A 101 6.14 18.33 12.30
CA GLY A 101 6.78 18.87 11.10
C GLY A 101 6.55 17.98 9.88
N ALA A 102 6.53 16.66 10.08
CA ALA A 102 6.17 15.70 9.04
C ALA A 102 4.70 15.83 8.63
N ALA A 103 3.79 15.93 9.59
CA ALA A 103 2.37 16.16 9.34
C ALA A 103 2.12 17.45 8.53
N ALA A 104 2.76 18.55 8.90
CA ALA A 104 2.64 19.81 8.14
C ALA A 104 3.16 19.69 6.69
N ALA A 105 4.22 18.91 6.47
CA ALA A 105 4.71 18.63 5.11
C ALA A 105 3.70 17.80 4.30
N ILE A 106 3.08 16.80 4.92
CA ILE A 106 2.02 15.99 4.30
C ILE A 106 0.83 16.87 3.92
N ASP A 107 0.32 17.72 4.80
CA ASP A 107 -0.80 18.62 4.51
C ASP A 107 -0.50 19.58 3.36
N SER A 108 0.73 20.10 3.30
CA SER A 108 1.18 20.95 2.20
C SER A 108 1.14 20.21 0.86
N VAL A 109 1.62 18.96 0.84
CA VAL A 109 1.62 18.09 -0.33
C VAL A 109 0.18 17.69 -0.71
N ALA A 110 -0.65 17.31 0.29
CA ALA A 110 -2.05 16.97 0.07
C ALA A 110 -2.83 18.10 -0.63
N THR A 111 -2.62 19.35 -0.15
CA THR A 111 -3.23 20.54 -0.77
C THR A 111 -2.79 20.71 -2.24
N ALA A 112 -1.54 20.45 -2.54
CA ALA A 112 -1.00 20.55 -3.91
C ALA A 112 -1.53 19.42 -4.81
N LEU A 113 -1.60 18.17 -4.30
CA LEU A 113 -2.17 17.01 -4.99
C LEU A 113 -3.64 17.20 -5.32
N TYR A 114 -4.43 17.66 -4.35
CA TYR A 114 -5.86 17.95 -4.55
C TYR A 114 -6.08 18.93 -5.72
N ARG A 115 -5.27 19.98 -5.84
CA ARG A 115 -5.33 20.92 -6.98
C ARG A 115 -4.99 20.27 -8.30
N GLN A 116 -4.26 19.17 -8.28
CA GLN A 116 -3.92 18.35 -9.45
C GLN A 116 -4.95 17.23 -9.71
N GLY A 117 -5.98 17.10 -8.86
CA GLY A 117 -7.04 16.09 -9.00
C GLY A 117 -6.69 14.72 -8.42
N PHE A 118 -5.70 14.66 -7.51
CA PHE A 118 -5.30 13.41 -6.83
C PHE A 118 -5.69 13.44 -5.34
N GLY A 119 -6.09 12.27 -4.81
CA GLY A 119 -6.11 11.99 -3.39
C GLY A 119 -4.70 11.74 -2.82
N LEU A 120 -4.58 11.76 -1.50
CA LEU A 120 -3.36 11.37 -0.80
C LEU A 120 -3.68 10.41 0.32
N ALA A 121 -3.01 9.26 0.32
CA ALA A 121 -2.99 8.32 1.43
C ALA A 121 -1.58 8.15 2.00
N TYR A 122 -1.51 7.62 3.21
CA TYR A 122 -0.27 7.24 3.88
C TYR A 122 -0.26 5.72 4.07
N HIS A 123 0.85 5.06 3.74
CA HIS A 123 1.06 3.64 3.97
C HIS A 123 1.98 3.43 5.17
N ASN A 124 1.57 2.57 6.10
CA ASN A 124 2.36 2.25 7.28
C ASN A 124 3.32 1.09 7.06
N HIS A 125 4.40 1.15 7.83
CA HIS A 125 5.25 0.00 8.15
C HIS A 125 5.15 -0.33 9.65
N ASP A 126 6.12 -1.07 10.17
CA ASP A 126 6.25 -1.39 11.59
C ASP A 126 6.58 -0.16 12.45
N THR A 127 7.33 0.79 11.91
CA THR A 127 7.83 1.98 12.63
C THR A 127 6.73 2.96 13.03
N GLU A 128 5.62 3.01 12.32
CA GLU A 128 4.47 3.85 12.60
C GLU A 128 3.70 3.43 13.87
N PHE A 129 3.97 2.21 14.35
CA PHE A 129 3.40 1.69 15.60
C PHE A 129 4.32 1.92 16.84
N GLU A 130 5.46 2.62 16.66
CA GLU A 130 6.22 3.11 17.80
C GLU A 130 5.46 4.19 18.55
N ARG A 131 5.71 4.28 19.86
CA ARG A 131 5.02 5.25 20.71
C ARG A 131 5.61 6.64 20.57
N VAL A 132 4.71 7.60 20.33
CA VAL A 132 4.95 9.03 20.48
C VAL A 132 3.99 9.51 21.57
N ASP A 133 4.52 9.91 22.72
CA ASP A 133 3.74 10.07 23.94
C ASP A 133 2.97 8.76 24.30
N GLU A 134 1.66 8.86 24.46
CA GLU A 134 0.79 7.72 24.82
C GLU A 134 0.15 7.03 23.60
N ALA A 135 0.38 7.55 22.38
CA ALA A 135 -0.24 7.08 21.13
C ALA A 135 0.78 6.42 20.18
N PHE A 136 0.33 5.71 19.17
CA PHE A 136 1.18 5.32 18.04
C PHE A 136 1.56 6.55 17.20
N ALA A 137 2.72 6.52 16.57
CA ALA A 137 3.11 7.57 15.62
C ALA A 137 2.08 7.71 14.50
N LEU A 138 1.49 6.59 14.04
CA LEU A 138 0.38 6.58 13.07
C LEU A 138 -0.81 7.39 13.57
N ASP A 139 -1.23 7.19 14.83
CA ASP A 139 -2.35 7.92 15.42
C ASP A 139 -2.11 9.44 15.44
N VAL A 140 -0.88 9.82 15.81
CA VAL A 140 -0.48 11.24 15.86
C VAL A 140 -0.47 11.82 14.44
N LEU A 141 0.10 11.11 13.48
CA LEU A 141 0.18 11.56 12.09
C LEU A 141 -1.22 11.76 11.49
N LEU A 142 -2.09 10.75 11.62
CA LEU A 142 -3.47 10.83 11.13
C LEU A 142 -4.30 11.86 11.89
N GLY A 143 -4.06 12.06 13.17
CA GLY A 143 -4.75 13.06 13.99
C GLY A 143 -4.36 14.51 13.66
N GLU A 144 -3.14 14.73 13.20
CA GLU A 144 -2.60 16.05 12.82
C GLU A 144 -2.80 16.37 11.33
N THR A 145 -3.29 15.42 10.50
CA THR A 145 -3.47 15.58 9.06
C THR A 145 -4.85 15.15 8.59
N GLY A 146 -5.25 15.63 7.40
CA GLY A 146 -6.40 15.14 6.66
C GLY A 146 -6.09 13.98 5.69
N VAL A 147 -4.91 13.38 5.75
CA VAL A 147 -4.48 12.31 4.84
C VAL A 147 -5.25 11.02 5.09
N ASP A 148 -5.62 10.30 4.03
CA ASP A 148 -6.22 8.99 4.13
C ASP A 148 -5.18 7.91 4.48
N LEU A 149 -5.63 6.68 4.72
CA LEU A 149 -4.78 5.57 5.11
C LEU A 149 -4.89 4.43 4.11
N GLU A 150 -3.74 3.92 3.69
CA GLU A 150 -3.57 2.61 3.10
C GLU A 150 -2.90 1.73 4.17
N LEU A 151 -3.71 0.87 4.81
CA LEU A 151 -3.25 0.08 5.97
C LEU A 151 -2.56 -1.20 5.52
N ASP A 152 -1.28 -1.35 5.86
CA ASP A 152 -0.59 -2.65 5.76
C ASP A 152 -0.84 -3.47 7.03
N VAL A 153 -1.64 -4.54 6.88
CA VAL A 153 -2.04 -5.41 7.98
C VAL A 153 -0.90 -6.30 8.48
N GLY A 154 0.02 -6.66 7.59
CA GLY A 154 1.18 -7.48 7.94
C GLY A 154 2.17 -6.74 8.81
N TRP A 155 2.54 -5.52 8.44
CA TRP A 155 3.43 -4.69 9.26
C TRP A 155 2.79 -4.20 10.54
N ALA A 156 1.47 -4.00 10.56
CA ALA A 156 0.73 -3.74 11.80
C ALA A 156 0.85 -4.92 12.76
N ALA A 157 0.58 -6.14 12.30
CA ALA A 157 0.72 -7.35 13.10
C ALA A 157 2.17 -7.59 13.57
N ALA A 158 3.15 -7.36 12.71
CA ALA A 158 4.57 -7.47 13.05
C ALA A 158 5.00 -6.50 14.16
N ALA A 159 4.33 -5.37 14.28
CA ALA A 159 4.51 -4.38 15.34
C ALA A 159 3.64 -4.64 16.59
N ASP A 160 3.04 -5.82 16.73
CA ASP A 160 2.15 -6.21 17.84
C ASP A 160 0.89 -5.32 17.95
N ALA A 161 0.45 -4.75 16.82
CA ALA A 161 -0.83 -4.05 16.71
C ALA A 161 -1.89 -4.99 16.10
N ASP A 162 -3.15 -4.84 16.53
CA ASP A 162 -4.27 -5.63 16.01
C ASP A 162 -4.78 -5.03 14.70
N PRO A 163 -4.53 -5.65 13.53
CA PRO A 163 -4.92 -5.08 12.25
C PRO A 163 -6.45 -5.02 12.06
N VAL A 164 -7.21 -5.96 12.61
CA VAL A 164 -8.68 -5.95 12.53
C VAL A 164 -9.23 -4.74 13.29
N ALA A 165 -8.73 -4.51 14.51
CA ALA A 165 -9.13 -3.34 15.30
C ALA A 165 -8.69 -2.01 14.65
N LEU A 166 -7.59 -2.00 13.89
CA LEU A 166 -7.14 -0.81 13.15
C LEU A 166 -8.05 -0.53 11.94
N ILE A 167 -8.51 -1.56 11.22
CA ILE A 167 -9.47 -1.42 10.12
C ILE A 167 -10.76 -0.79 10.65
N ASP A 168 -11.33 -1.33 11.72
CA ASP A 168 -12.53 -0.77 12.34
C ASP A 168 -12.32 0.67 12.78
N ARG A 169 -11.19 0.96 13.42
CA ARG A 169 -10.86 2.27 13.97
C ARG A 169 -10.71 3.35 12.91
N TYR A 170 -10.15 3.02 11.76
CA TYR A 170 -9.85 3.97 10.68
C TYR A 170 -10.78 3.82 9.47
N SER A 171 -11.91 3.10 9.62
CA SER A 171 -12.85 2.79 8.54
C SER A 171 -13.24 4.01 7.67
N ASP A 172 -13.43 5.18 8.30
CA ASP A 172 -13.79 6.43 7.60
C ASP A 172 -12.63 7.03 6.76
N ARG A 173 -11.43 6.46 6.86
CA ARG A 173 -10.20 7.00 6.24
C ARG A 173 -9.44 5.99 5.38
N LEU A 174 -9.91 4.74 5.34
CA LEU A 174 -9.25 3.70 4.55
C LEU A 174 -9.56 3.87 3.06
N THR A 175 -8.51 3.97 2.25
CA THR A 175 -8.61 3.91 0.78
C THR A 175 -8.33 2.52 0.25
N ALA A 176 -7.42 1.80 0.91
CA ALA A 176 -7.03 0.44 0.56
C ALA A 176 -6.45 -0.27 1.78
N ILE A 177 -6.35 -1.59 1.68
CA ILE A 177 -5.60 -2.45 2.62
C ILE A 177 -4.52 -3.18 1.84
N HIS A 178 -3.27 -3.07 2.30
CA HIS A 178 -2.22 -3.98 1.89
C HIS A 178 -2.38 -5.30 2.63
N LEU A 179 -2.80 -6.31 1.88
CA LEU A 179 -2.96 -7.67 2.37
C LEU A 179 -1.61 -8.39 2.27
N LYS A 180 -0.90 -8.39 3.35
CA LYS A 180 0.42 -9.00 3.52
C LYS A 180 0.36 -10.00 4.66
N ASP A 181 0.86 -11.20 4.44
CA ASP A 181 1.02 -12.19 5.51
C ASP A 181 2.45 -12.20 6.03
N VAL A 182 2.58 -12.31 7.33
CA VAL A 182 3.87 -12.24 8.03
C VAL A 182 3.96 -13.38 9.03
N ARG A 183 5.06 -14.12 8.99
CA ARG A 183 5.44 -15.00 10.08
C ARG A 183 6.08 -14.17 11.18
N LEU A 184 5.39 -14.07 12.31
CA LEU A 184 5.81 -13.25 13.42
C LEU A 184 7.06 -13.84 14.10
N ASP A 185 8.04 -12.99 14.36
CA ASP A 185 9.26 -13.34 15.08
C ASP A 185 9.78 -12.08 15.80
N SER A 186 9.57 -12.03 17.11
CA SER A 186 10.00 -10.91 17.96
C SER A 186 11.53 -10.71 17.98
N THR A 187 12.31 -11.65 17.43
CA THR A 187 13.77 -11.52 17.29
C THR A 187 14.17 -10.95 15.94
N ALA A 188 13.26 -10.89 14.97
CA ALA A 188 13.49 -10.26 13.67
C ALA A 188 13.49 -8.73 13.80
N GLN A 189 14.27 -8.08 12.95
CA GLN A 189 14.45 -6.61 12.99
C GLN A 189 13.13 -5.83 12.87
N ARG A 190 12.15 -6.36 12.12
CA ARG A 190 10.84 -5.74 11.86
C ARG A 190 9.68 -6.52 12.49
N GLY A 191 9.94 -7.37 13.49
CA GLY A 191 8.93 -8.17 14.17
C GLY A 191 8.44 -9.41 13.41
N GLY A 192 8.91 -9.64 12.18
CA GLY A 192 8.54 -10.79 11.38
C GLY A 192 9.15 -10.80 9.98
N THR A 193 8.72 -11.78 9.19
CA THR A 193 9.15 -11.96 7.80
C THR A 193 7.92 -12.22 6.93
N ALA A 194 7.79 -11.50 5.82
CA ALA A 194 6.71 -11.71 4.85
C ALA A 194 6.75 -13.14 4.29
N VAL A 195 5.57 -13.72 4.08
CA VAL A 195 5.37 -15.06 3.53
C VAL A 195 4.16 -15.05 2.58
N ASP A 196 3.95 -16.14 1.83
CA ASP A 196 2.73 -16.29 1.01
C ASP A 196 1.47 -16.22 1.88
N LEU A 197 0.38 -15.70 1.32
CA LEU A 197 -0.91 -15.56 2.02
C LEU A 197 -1.37 -16.91 2.59
N GLY A 198 -1.78 -16.90 3.85
CA GLY A 198 -2.20 -18.09 4.61
C GLY A 198 -1.06 -18.98 5.09
N LYS A 199 0.19 -18.52 5.03
CA LYS A 199 1.38 -19.23 5.53
C LYS A 199 2.01 -18.54 6.75
N GLY A 200 1.54 -17.35 7.10
CA GLY A 200 1.97 -16.56 8.26
C GLY A 200 1.03 -16.69 9.44
N ASP A 201 1.05 -15.65 10.25
CA ASP A 201 0.36 -15.60 11.53
C ASP A 201 -0.70 -14.46 11.58
N VAL A 202 -0.87 -13.69 10.47
CA VAL A 202 -1.84 -12.59 10.40
C VAL A 202 -3.25 -13.13 10.24
N ASP A 203 -4.22 -12.60 10.97
CA ASP A 203 -5.65 -12.93 10.78
C ASP A 203 -6.20 -12.28 9.49
N LEU A 204 -5.79 -12.83 8.35
CA LEU A 204 -6.18 -12.31 7.04
C LEU A 204 -7.69 -12.43 6.78
N ASP A 205 -8.33 -13.50 7.25
CA ASP A 205 -9.77 -13.69 7.09
C ASP A 205 -10.55 -12.65 7.91
N GLY A 206 -10.10 -12.35 9.14
CA GLY A 206 -10.64 -11.27 9.96
C GLY A 206 -10.41 -9.89 9.32
N CYS A 207 -9.23 -9.63 8.75
CA CYS A 207 -8.95 -8.38 8.03
C CYS A 207 -9.85 -8.20 6.80
N LEU A 208 -10.08 -9.27 6.00
CA LEU A 208 -10.98 -9.20 4.85
C LEU A 208 -12.43 -8.94 5.28
N ALA A 209 -12.90 -9.59 6.34
CA ALA A 209 -14.25 -9.35 6.86
C ALA A 209 -14.43 -7.90 7.33
N ALA A 210 -13.47 -7.37 8.10
CA ALA A 210 -13.49 -5.98 8.55
C ALA A 210 -13.40 -4.99 7.36
N ALA A 211 -12.61 -5.31 6.32
CA ALA A 211 -12.51 -4.50 5.12
C ALA A 211 -13.85 -4.42 4.34
N VAL A 212 -14.59 -5.53 4.28
CA VAL A 212 -15.94 -5.56 3.70
C VAL A 212 -16.91 -4.70 4.53
N ASP A 213 -16.88 -4.82 5.85
CA ASP A 213 -17.75 -4.05 6.75
C ASP A 213 -17.43 -2.54 6.71
N ALA A 214 -16.18 -2.18 6.41
CA ALA A 214 -15.70 -0.81 6.24
C ALA A 214 -15.87 -0.26 4.80
N ASP A 215 -16.51 -1.01 3.89
CA ASP A 215 -16.67 -0.64 2.46
C ASP A 215 -15.33 -0.31 1.76
N VAL A 216 -14.22 -0.94 2.16
CA VAL A 216 -12.92 -0.74 1.51
C VAL A 216 -12.99 -1.21 0.06
N GLU A 217 -12.63 -0.34 -0.88
CA GLU A 217 -12.74 -0.62 -2.30
C GLU A 217 -11.65 -1.58 -2.79
N TRP A 218 -10.40 -1.39 -2.33
CA TRP A 218 -9.23 -2.10 -2.84
C TRP A 218 -8.52 -2.93 -1.77
N ILE A 219 -8.26 -4.18 -2.11
CA ILE A 219 -7.32 -5.06 -1.40
C ILE A 219 -6.08 -5.21 -2.28
N VAL A 220 -4.96 -4.75 -1.80
CA VAL A 220 -3.68 -4.76 -2.51
C VAL A 220 -2.78 -5.84 -1.94
N PHE A 221 -2.51 -6.88 -2.73
CA PHE A 221 -1.53 -7.91 -2.35
C PHE A 221 -0.12 -7.34 -2.42
N GLU A 222 0.66 -7.54 -1.38
CA GLU A 222 2.08 -7.26 -1.36
C GLU A 222 2.88 -8.34 -0.64
N TYR A 223 4.03 -8.71 -1.22
CA TYR A 223 5.01 -9.58 -0.60
C TYR A 223 6.41 -9.02 -0.81
N ASP A 224 7.08 -8.58 0.28
CA ASP A 224 8.43 -8.02 0.20
C ASP A 224 9.46 -9.09 -0.18
N ALA A 225 10.04 -8.97 -1.38
CA ALA A 225 11.09 -9.83 -1.89
C ALA A 225 10.78 -11.35 -1.84
N PRO A 226 9.66 -11.81 -2.44
CA PRO A 226 9.35 -13.23 -2.50
C PRO A 226 10.46 -14.00 -3.25
N PRO A 227 10.81 -15.22 -2.81
CA PRO A 227 11.84 -16.02 -3.49
C PRO A 227 11.43 -16.43 -4.92
N GLU A 228 10.13 -16.62 -5.15
CA GLU A 228 9.54 -17.01 -6.44
C GLU A 228 8.32 -16.11 -6.73
N PRO A 229 8.53 -14.86 -7.23
CA PRO A 229 7.46 -13.86 -7.33
C PRO A 229 6.22 -14.31 -8.11
N LEU A 230 6.40 -15.04 -9.21
CA LEU A 230 5.29 -15.53 -10.03
C LEU A 230 4.47 -16.60 -9.32
N ALA A 231 5.12 -17.52 -8.63
CA ALA A 231 4.42 -18.56 -7.87
C ALA A 231 3.66 -17.98 -6.66
N SER A 232 4.27 -17.00 -5.98
CA SER A 232 3.61 -16.28 -4.87
C SER A 232 2.42 -15.46 -5.37
N LEU A 233 2.53 -14.84 -6.54
CA LEU A 233 1.43 -14.10 -7.17
C LEU A 233 0.25 -15.02 -7.54
N GLU A 234 0.51 -16.16 -8.20
CA GLU A 234 -0.52 -17.15 -8.55
C GLU A 234 -1.21 -17.67 -7.27
N ALA A 235 -0.43 -18.05 -6.26
CA ALA A 235 -0.96 -18.50 -4.98
C ALA A 235 -1.82 -17.44 -4.26
N ALA A 236 -1.45 -16.16 -4.36
CA ALA A 236 -2.22 -15.07 -3.80
C ALA A 236 -3.53 -14.83 -4.56
N GLY A 237 -3.51 -14.90 -5.89
CA GLY A 237 -4.71 -14.84 -6.72
C GLY A 237 -5.71 -15.95 -6.38
N ASP A 238 -5.25 -17.20 -6.29
CA ASP A 238 -6.06 -18.35 -5.89
C ASP A 238 -6.63 -18.17 -4.47
N TRP A 239 -5.79 -17.75 -3.52
CA TRP A 239 -6.19 -17.53 -2.12
C TRP A 239 -7.30 -16.48 -1.99
N LEU A 240 -7.18 -15.37 -2.74
CA LEU A 240 -8.18 -14.30 -2.78
C LEU A 240 -9.46 -14.75 -3.50
N ALA A 241 -9.35 -15.49 -4.61
CA ALA A 241 -10.51 -15.98 -5.36
C ALA A 241 -11.41 -16.91 -4.54
N GLU A 242 -10.84 -17.66 -3.59
CA GLU A 242 -11.60 -18.53 -2.67
C GLU A 242 -12.40 -17.74 -1.62
N ARG A 243 -12.06 -16.46 -1.37
CA ARG A 243 -12.57 -15.63 -0.25
C ARG A 243 -13.35 -14.40 -0.69
N THR A 244 -13.12 -13.96 -1.91
CA THR A 244 -13.90 -12.90 -2.53
C THR A 244 -14.82 -13.53 -3.56
N ASP A 245 -16.15 -13.33 -3.46
CA ASP A 245 -17.14 -13.85 -4.42
C ASP A 245 -16.81 -13.36 -5.84
N ARG A 246 -15.96 -14.07 -6.56
CA ARG A 246 -15.57 -13.82 -7.95
C ARG A 246 -16.07 -14.92 -8.87
#